data_7a3f85803271ebedf82ac6ce7d8538af
#
_entry.id   7a3f85803271ebedf82ac6ce7d8538af
#
_cell.length_a   1.000
_cell.length_b   1.000
_cell.length_c   1.000
_cell.angle_alpha   90.00
_cell.angle_beta   90.00
_cell.angle_gamma   90.00
#
_symmetry.space_group_name_H-M   'P 1'
#
loop_
_entity.id
_entity.type
_entity.pdbx_description
1 polymer ?
#
loop_
_entity_poly.entity_id
_entity_poly.type
_entity_poly.pdbx_seq_one_letter_code
_entity_poly.pdbx_strand_id
1 'polypeptide(L)'
;SSELDFHLALYRSRPEIAAVVHTHSVYATTMACLGWEIPAVHYLVGFSGHKVPLAPYATFGTPQLAEHVVRGIGSFNAVLLANHGLVSVGTDLARAFNVAEEIELVARIYYQARSVGEPVILPEAEMERVLAKFASYGQPQRGFGDNQI
;
A
#
# COMPACT_ATOMS: atom_id res chain seq x y z
N SER A 1 3.15 21.85 -6.57
CA SER A 1 3.97 20.62 -6.48
C SER A 1 4.03 19.96 -7.85
N SER A 2 5.20 19.51 -8.25
CA SER A 2 5.40 18.77 -9.53
C SER A 2 4.67 17.42 -9.56
N GLU A 3 4.12 16.99 -8.42
CA GLU A 3 3.46 15.69 -8.25
C GLU A 3 1.95 15.82 -7.98
N LEU A 4 1.41 17.03 -8.12
CA LEU A 4 -0.01 17.29 -7.92
C LEU A 4 -0.89 16.44 -8.86
N ASP A 5 -0.41 16.17 -10.08
CA ASP A 5 -1.18 15.49 -11.10
C ASP A 5 -1.62 14.08 -10.71
N PHE A 6 -0.75 13.25 -10.13
CA PHE A 6 -1.17 11.92 -9.72
C PHE A 6 -2.04 11.93 -8.45
N HIS A 7 -1.86 12.90 -7.54
CA HIS A 7 -2.77 13.07 -6.41
C HIS A 7 -4.20 13.35 -6.91
N LEU A 8 -4.35 14.32 -7.81
CA LEU A 8 -5.67 14.65 -8.39
C LEU A 8 -6.25 13.49 -9.21
N ALA A 9 -5.42 12.78 -9.96
CA ALA A 9 -5.84 11.62 -10.74
C ALA A 9 -6.38 10.50 -9.85
N LEU A 10 -5.74 10.24 -8.70
CA LEU A 10 -6.20 9.25 -7.72
C LEU A 10 -7.55 9.64 -7.10
N TYR A 11 -7.72 10.89 -6.67
CA TYR A 11 -9.02 11.37 -6.15
C TYR A 11 -10.16 11.26 -7.17
N ARG A 12 -9.85 11.47 -8.46
CA ARG A 12 -10.83 11.35 -9.54
C ARG A 12 -11.19 9.91 -9.88
N SER A 13 -10.20 9.02 -9.81
CA SER A 13 -10.37 7.60 -10.19
C SER A 13 -11.02 6.76 -9.10
N ARG A 14 -10.87 7.16 -7.83
CA ARG A 14 -11.35 6.41 -6.66
C ARG A 14 -12.03 7.35 -5.66
N PRO A 15 -13.36 7.54 -5.77
CA PRO A 15 -14.11 8.50 -4.94
C PRO A 15 -14.05 8.24 -3.43
N GLU A 16 -13.74 7.00 -3.01
CA GLU A 16 -13.58 6.64 -1.60
C GLU A 16 -12.28 7.12 -0.98
N ILE A 17 -11.28 7.52 -1.80
CA ILE A 17 -10.00 8.05 -1.33
C ILE A 17 -10.19 9.49 -0.88
N ALA A 18 -9.83 9.80 0.37
CA ALA A 18 -9.82 11.14 0.91
C ALA A 18 -8.42 11.63 1.30
N ALA A 19 -7.41 10.76 1.22
CA ALA A 19 -6.01 11.13 1.46
C ALA A 19 -5.06 10.31 0.58
N VAL A 20 -4.00 10.96 0.12
CA VAL A 20 -2.89 10.38 -0.62
C VAL A 20 -1.59 10.80 0.04
N VAL A 21 -0.74 9.84 0.36
CA VAL A 21 0.61 10.07 0.91
C VAL A 21 1.63 9.56 -0.10
N HIS A 22 2.60 10.40 -0.43
CA HIS A 22 3.74 10.03 -1.25
C HIS A 22 5.03 10.18 -0.46
N THR A 23 5.88 9.17 -0.54
CA THR A 23 7.17 9.14 0.18
C THR A 23 8.29 8.60 -0.70
N HIS A 24 9.52 9.01 -0.39
CA HIS A 24 10.74 8.36 -0.85
C HIS A 24 11.37 7.56 0.31
N SER A 25 10.55 6.82 1.06
CA SER A 25 11.02 6.00 2.16
C SER A 25 12.00 4.93 1.66
N VAL A 26 13.07 4.69 2.43
CA VAL A 26 14.28 4.05 1.92
C VAL A 26 14.05 2.65 1.38
N TYR A 27 13.36 1.79 2.14
CA TYR A 27 13.20 0.39 1.75
C TYR A 27 12.15 0.19 0.67
N ALA A 28 11.03 0.89 0.73
CA ALA A 28 10.04 0.88 -0.35
C ALA A 28 10.64 1.40 -1.66
N THR A 29 11.40 2.50 -1.59
CA THR A 29 12.10 3.03 -2.76
C THR A 29 13.18 2.08 -3.27
N THR A 30 13.87 1.34 -2.38
CA THR A 30 14.83 0.31 -2.79
C THR A 30 14.14 -0.78 -3.61
N MET A 31 12.97 -1.27 -3.18
CA MET A 31 12.19 -2.24 -3.97
C MET A 31 11.80 -1.66 -5.33
N ALA A 32 11.34 -0.42 -5.34
CA ALA A 32 10.99 0.29 -6.57
C ALA A 32 12.18 0.42 -7.54
N CYS A 33 13.39 0.70 -7.02
CA CYS A 33 14.62 0.77 -7.81
C CYS A 33 15.08 -0.60 -8.34
N LEU A 34 14.77 -1.68 -7.63
CA LEU A 34 15.01 -3.06 -8.08
C LEU A 34 13.99 -3.51 -9.13
N GLY A 35 12.92 -2.75 -9.34
CA GLY A 35 11.83 -3.15 -10.23
C GLY A 35 10.99 -4.29 -9.64
N TRP A 36 10.92 -4.40 -8.31
CA TRP A 36 10.24 -5.47 -7.61
C TRP A 36 8.93 -5.01 -7.00
N GLU A 37 7.88 -5.80 -7.19
CA GLU A 37 6.70 -5.76 -6.33
C GLU A 37 7.05 -6.32 -4.94
N ILE A 38 6.26 -6.02 -3.93
CA ILE A 38 6.39 -6.67 -2.62
C ILE A 38 5.30 -7.74 -2.51
N PRO A 39 5.67 -9.03 -2.52
CA PRO A 39 4.71 -10.12 -2.37
C PRO A 39 4.27 -10.26 -0.90
N ALA A 40 3.36 -11.17 -0.62
CA ALA A 40 2.86 -11.45 0.72
C ALA A 40 3.92 -12.14 1.61
N VAL A 41 5.08 -11.52 1.77
CA VAL A 41 6.19 -11.99 2.61
C VAL A 41 5.88 -11.86 4.10
N HIS A 42 4.97 -10.99 4.47
CA HIS A 42 4.50 -10.74 5.82
C HIS A 42 3.03 -10.33 5.78
N TYR A 43 2.23 -10.71 6.78
CA TYR A 43 0.78 -10.42 6.76
C TYR A 43 0.43 -8.93 6.69
N LEU A 44 1.31 -8.04 7.14
CA LEU A 44 1.12 -6.58 7.05
C LEU A 44 1.11 -6.05 5.61
N VAL A 45 1.52 -6.83 4.61
CA VAL A 45 1.25 -6.52 3.20
C VAL A 45 -0.25 -6.26 2.99
N GLY A 46 -1.10 -6.86 3.82
CA GLY A 46 -2.54 -6.65 3.83
C GLY A 46 -2.99 -5.19 4.00
N PHE A 47 -2.13 -4.28 4.48
CA PHE A 47 -2.42 -2.84 4.45
C PHE A 47 -2.55 -2.31 3.02
N SER A 48 -1.81 -2.88 2.07
CA SER A 48 -1.98 -2.61 0.63
C SER A 48 -3.07 -3.46 0.00
N GLY A 49 -3.06 -4.75 0.27
CA GLY A 49 -3.88 -5.79 -0.32
C GLY A 49 -3.14 -7.11 -0.27
N HIS A 50 -3.27 -7.97 -1.27
CA HIS A 50 -2.51 -9.23 -1.29
C HIS A 50 -1.05 -9.08 -1.75
N LYS A 51 -0.66 -7.90 -2.22
CA LYS A 51 0.71 -7.49 -2.59
C LYS A 51 0.82 -5.97 -2.60
N VAL A 52 2.03 -5.45 -2.80
CA VAL A 52 2.26 -4.06 -3.22
C VAL A 52 2.71 -4.07 -4.67
N PRO A 53 1.88 -3.58 -5.61
CA PRO A 53 2.23 -3.54 -7.02
C PRO A 53 3.30 -2.49 -7.34
N LEU A 54 3.91 -2.61 -8.51
CA LEU A 54 4.89 -1.67 -9.05
C LEU A 54 4.34 -1.02 -10.32
N ALA A 55 4.27 0.31 -10.34
CA ALA A 55 3.95 1.09 -11.53
C ALA A 55 5.21 1.34 -12.38
N PRO A 56 5.11 1.34 -13.72
CA PRO A 56 6.24 1.63 -14.58
C PRO A 56 6.81 3.03 -14.34
N TYR A 57 8.10 3.20 -14.62
CA TYR A 57 8.75 4.51 -14.55
C TYR A 57 8.14 5.50 -15.55
N ALA A 58 7.99 6.73 -15.11
CA ALA A 58 7.81 7.92 -15.94
C ALA A 58 8.45 9.10 -15.24
N THR A 59 8.85 10.11 -15.99
CA THR A 59 9.46 11.32 -15.44
C THR A 59 8.50 12.01 -14.47
N PHE A 60 9.01 12.45 -13.33
CA PHE A 60 8.21 13.18 -12.34
C PHE A 60 7.53 14.41 -12.93
N GLY A 61 6.32 14.71 -12.49
CA GLY A 61 5.57 15.88 -12.96
C GLY A 61 4.96 15.70 -14.36
N THR A 62 4.88 14.48 -14.89
CA THR A 62 4.27 14.20 -16.20
C THR A 62 2.88 13.57 -16.07
N PRO A 63 1.98 13.82 -17.03
CA PRO A 63 0.70 13.10 -17.10
C PRO A 63 0.85 11.59 -17.21
N GLN A 64 1.93 11.12 -17.87
CA GLN A 64 2.23 9.70 -17.98
C GLN A 64 2.47 9.05 -16.61
N LEU A 65 3.18 9.73 -15.70
CA LEU A 65 3.35 9.24 -14.33
C LEU A 65 2.00 9.10 -13.63
N ALA A 66 1.12 10.10 -13.74
CA ALA A 66 -0.22 10.05 -13.15
C ALA A 66 -1.04 8.86 -13.67
N GLU A 67 -0.97 8.59 -14.97
CA GLU A 67 -1.62 7.43 -15.58
C GLU A 67 -1.06 6.10 -15.04
N HIS A 68 0.27 5.99 -14.95
CA HIS A 68 0.94 4.79 -14.41
C HIS A 68 0.55 4.55 -12.94
N VAL A 69 0.47 5.61 -12.13
CA VAL A 69 0.08 5.51 -10.72
C VAL A 69 -1.35 4.99 -10.60
N VAL A 70 -2.31 5.58 -11.34
CA VAL A 70 -3.73 5.17 -11.28
C VAL A 70 -3.91 3.73 -11.75
N ARG A 71 -3.26 3.34 -12.85
CA ARG A 71 -3.33 1.95 -13.35
C ARG A 71 -2.63 0.98 -12.41
N GLY A 72 -1.45 1.35 -11.91
CA GLY A 72 -0.64 0.49 -11.06
C GLY A 72 -1.26 0.22 -9.71
N ILE A 73 -1.86 1.23 -9.08
CA ILE A 73 -2.50 1.03 -7.78
C ILE A 73 -3.79 0.21 -7.90
N GLY A 74 -4.57 0.38 -8.97
CA GLY A 74 -5.84 -0.35 -9.13
C GLY A 74 -6.72 -0.25 -7.88
N SER A 75 -7.07 -1.40 -7.31
CA SER A 75 -7.83 -1.50 -6.05
C SER A 75 -6.96 -1.58 -4.79
N PHE A 76 -5.64 -1.60 -4.92
CA PHE A 76 -4.71 -1.63 -3.79
C PHE A 76 -4.68 -0.29 -3.04
N ASN A 77 -4.18 -0.30 -1.81
CA ASN A 77 -4.01 0.92 -1.02
C ASN A 77 -2.58 1.49 -1.09
N ALA A 78 -1.69 0.80 -1.76
CA ALA A 78 -0.31 1.25 -2.00
C ALA A 78 0.19 0.79 -3.36
N VAL A 79 1.13 1.54 -3.95
CA VAL A 79 1.84 1.21 -5.17
C VAL A 79 3.26 1.76 -5.11
N LEU A 80 4.22 0.94 -5.51
CA LEU A 80 5.59 1.38 -5.75
C LEU A 80 5.68 2.05 -7.12
N LEU A 81 6.45 3.13 -7.20
CA LEU A 81 6.76 3.82 -8.45
C LEU A 81 8.20 3.47 -8.83
N ALA A 82 8.39 2.79 -9.95
CA ALA A 82 9.72 2.35 -10.41
C ALA A 82 10.72 3.52 -10.39
N ASN A 83 11.88 3.30 -9.74
CA ASN A 83 12.97 4.29 -9.60
C ASN A 83 12.55 5.63 -8.96
N HIS A 84 11.49 5.63 -8.13
CA HIS A 84 10.95 6.87 -7.58
C HIS A 84 10.60 6.74 -6.09
N GLY A 85 9.58 5.96 -5.74
CA GLY A 85 9.13 5.87 -4.35
C GLY A 85 7.84 5.10 -4.16
N LEU A 86 7.07 5.48 -3.14
CA LEU A 86 5.83 4.86 -2.72
C LEU A 86 4.68 5.87 -2.76
N VAL A 87 3.52 5.43 -3.21
CA VAL A 87 2.24 6.13 -3.03
C VAL A 87 1.32 5.24 -2.23
N SER A 88 0.67 5.81 -1.22
CA SER A 88 -0.37 5.15 -0.43
C SER A 88 -1.63 6.00 -0.36
N VAL A 89 -2.77 5.37 -0.17
CA VAL A 89 -4.09 6.01 -0.14
C VAL A 89 -4.91 5.53 1.04
N GLY A 90 -5.86 6.36 1.46
CA GLY A 90 -6.78 6.02 2.54
C GLY A 90 -8.04 6.88 2.54
N THR A 91 -9.02 6.47 3.35
CA THR A 91 -10.25 7.22 3.60
C THR A 91 -10.05 8.45 4.49
N ASP A 92 -8.87 8.57 5.07
CA ASP A 92 -8.39 9.72 5.83
C ASP A 92 -6.85 9.73 5.83
N LEU A 93 -6.26 10.83 6.30
CA LEU A 93 -4.81 11.01 6.32
C LEU A 93 -4.11 10.00 7.23
N ALA A 94 -4.69 9.70 8.39
CA ALA A 94 -4.09 8.77 9.34
C ALA A 94 -3.99 7.36 8.72
N ARG A 95 -5.02 6.91 8.03
CA ARG A 95 -5.01 5.63 7.31
C ARG A 95 -4.00 5.61 6.16
N ALA A 96 -3.98 6.64 5.32
CA ALA A 96 -3.03 6.71 4.22
C ALA A 96 -1.58 6.72 4.73
N PHE A 97 -1.30 7.45 5.81
CA PHE A 97 0.01 7.50 6.43
C PHE A 97 0.40 6.16 7.08
N ASN A 98 -0.52 5.53 7.80
CA ASN A 98 -0.29 4.21 8.40
C ASN A 98 0.02 3.15 7.32
N VAL A 99 -0.67 3.17 6.18
CA VAL A 99 -0.33 2.30 5.04
C VAL A 99 1.12 2.53 4.60
N ALA A 100 1.56 3.80 4.47
CA ALA A 100 2.92 4.11 4.07
C ALA A 100 3.97 3.58 5.08
N GLU A 101 3.71 3.73 6.39
CA GLU A 101 4.61 3.23 7.44
C GLU A 101 4.71 1.71 7.43
N GLU A 102 3.58 1.01 7.35
CA GLU A 102 3.55 -0.45 7.35
C GLU A 102 4.18 -1.03 6.09
N ILE A 103 4.00 -0.40 4.93
CA ILE A 103 4.65 -0.86 3.70
C ILE A 103 6.16 -0.60 3.74
N GLU A 104 6.64 0.47 4.34
CA GLU A 104 8.07 0.68 4.56
C GLU A 104 8.67 -0.41 5.46
N LEU A 105 7.96 -0.78 6.54
CA LEU A 105 8.37 -1.89 7.41
C LEU A 105 8.44 -3.21 6.65
N VAL A 106 7.41 -3.54 5.87
CA VAL A 106 7.37 -4.78 5.08
C VAL A 106 8.45 -4.79 4.00
N ALA A 107 8.70 -3.66 3.34
CA ALA A 107 9.77 -3.51 2.37
C ALA A 107 11.14 -3.80 3.01
N ARG A 108 11.37 -3.30 4.23
CA ARG A 108 12.58 -3.58 5.01
C ARG A 108 12.70 -5.07 5.33
N ILE A 109 11.64 -5.70 5.80
CA ILE A 109 11.61 -7.13 6.10
C ILE A 109 11.93 -7.93 4.83
N TYR A 110 11.29 -7.59 3.71
CA TYR A 110 11.51 -8.28 2.44
C TYR A 110 12.95 -8.13 1.94
N TYR A 111 13.50 -6.93 1.98
CA TYR A 111 14.90 -6.67 1.63
C TYR A 111 15.86 -7.53 2.47
N GLN A 112 15.69 -7.54 3.80
CA GLN A 112 16.52 -8.29 4.71
C GLN A 112 16.40 -9.81 4.49
N ALA A 113 15.19 -10.32 4.33
CA ALA A 113 14.96 -11.74 4.07
C ALA A 113 15.58 -12.19 2.74
N ARG A 114 15.39 -11.41 1.67
CA ARG A 114 15.99 -11.68 0.35
C ARG A 114 17.50 -11.60 0.34
N SER A 115 18.09 -10.80 1.21
CA SER A 115 19.56 -10.67 1.33
C SER A 115 20.23 -11.94 1.84
N VAL A 116 19.51 -12.80 2.55
CA VAL A 116 20.05 -14.01 3.20
C VAL A 116 19.42 -15.31 2.70
N GLY A 117 18.34 -15.25 1.91
CA GLY A 117 17.68 -16.46 1.42
C GLY A 117 16.45 -16.18 0.57
N GLU A 118 15.63 -17.20 0.38
CA GLU A 118 14.33 -17.11 -0.31
C GLU A 118 13.22 -16.98 0.73
N PRO A 119 12.49 -15.83 0.79
CA PRO A 119 11.39 -15.66 1.71
C PRO A 119 10.26 -16.63 1.40
N VAL A 120 9.60 -17.11 2.45
CA VAL A 120 8.35 -17.87 2.33
C VAL A 120 7.21 -16.88 2.08
N ILE A 121 6.46 -17.08 1.01
CA ILE A 121 5.32 -16.22 0.63
C ILE A 121 4.03 -16.86 1.14
N LEU A 122 3.20 -16.07 1.83
CA LEU A 122 1.89 -16.49 2.30
C LEU A 122 0.98 -16.80 1.10
N PRO A 123 0.22 -17.91 1.15
CA PRO A 123 -0.72 -18.25 0.08
C PRO A 123 -1.86 -17.23 0.01
N GLU A 124 -2.46 -17.11 -1.17
CA GLU A 124 -3.56 -16.17 -1.44
C GLU A 124 -4.73 -16.38 -0.46
N ALA A 125 -5.10 -17.63 -0.18
CA ALA A 125 -6.16 -17.95 0.78
C ALA A 125 -5.87 -17.43 2.20
N GLU A 126 -4.59 -17.38 2.62
CA GLU A 126 -4.22 -16.78 3.89
C GLU A 126 -4.35 -15.25 3.86
N MET A 127 -3.94 -14.63 2.76
CA MET A 127 -4.10 -13.19 2.61
C MET A 127 -5.56 -12.77 2.57
N GLU A 128 -6.46 -13.55 1.99
CA GLU A 128 -7.90 -13.31 2.08
C GLU A 128 -8.40 -13.30 3.53
N ARG A 129 -7.94 -14.25 4.37
CA ARG A 129 -8.24 -14.27 5.80
C ARG A 129 -7.70 -13.04 6.54
N VAL A 130 -6.48 -12.64 6.22
CA VAL A 130 -5.85 -11.42 6.77
C VAL A 130 -6.65 -10.18 6.41
N LEU A 131 -7.01 -10.02 5.14
CA LEU A 131 -7.79 -8.87 4.67
C LEU A 131 -9.17 -8.80 5.32
N ALA A 132 -9.84 -9.94 5.52
CA ALA A 132 -11.11 -10.01 6.23
C ALA A 132 -10.97 -9.57 7.70
N LYS A 133 -9.87 -9.95 8.37
CA LYS A 133 -9.58 -9.48 9.73
C LYS A 133 -9.30 -7.98 9.78
N PHE A 134 -8.56 -7.43 8.83
CA PHE A 134 -8.29 -5.99 8.76
C PHE A 134 -9.56 -5.17 8.54
N ALA A 135 -10.50 -5.65 7.74
CA ALA A 135 -11.79 -5.01 7.52
C ALA A 135 -12.64 -4.92 8.80
N SER A 136 -12.51 -5.88 9.73
CA SER A 136 -13.20 -5.90 11.03
C SER A 136 -12.41 -5.23 12.16
N TYR A 137 -11.12 -4.98 11.96
CA TYR A 137 -10.23 -4.36 12.96
C TYR A 137 -10.52 -2.85 13.05
N GLY A 138 -11.01 -2.40 14.22
CA GLY A 138 -11.38 -1.01 14.45
C GLY A 138 -12.88 -0.72 14.37
N GLN A 139 -13.73 -1.71 14.11
CA GLN A 139 -15.16 -1.55 14.40
C GLN A 139 -15.35 -1.67 15.92
N PRO A 140 -16.06 -0.71 16.58
CA PRO A 140 -16.40 -0.87 17.99
C PRO A 140 -17.20 -2.15 18.14
N GLN A 141 -16.74 -3.06 18.99
CA GLN A 141 -17.56 -4.18 19.41
C GLN A 141 -18.86 -3.59 19.96
N ARG A 142 -19.99 -3.83 19.29
CA ARG A 142 -21.29 -3.54 19.85
C ARG A 142 -21.35 -4.32 21.16
N GLY A 143 -21.33 -3.60 22.27
CA GLY A 143 -21.38 -4.15 23.59
C GLY A 143 -22.52 -5.17 23.67
N PHE A 144 -22.21 -6.31 24.21
CA PHE A 144 -23.25 -7.25 24.67
C PHE A 144 -24.12 -6.49 25.64
N GLY A 145 -25.41 -6.51 25.34
CA GLY A 145 -26.42 -5.70 25.97
C GLY A 145 -26.46 -5.86 27.47
N ASP A 146 -26.80 -4.77 28.10
CA ASP A 146 -27.48 -4.73 29.39
C ASP A 146 -28.60 -5.74 29.42
N ASN A 147 -28.38 -6.83 30.12
CA ASN A 147 -29.48 -7.59 30.68
C ASN A 147 -29.70 -7.07 32.08
N GLN A 148 -30.73 -6.28 32.19
CA GLN A 148 -31.34 -5.89 33.46
C GLN A 148 -31.76 -7.09 34.30
N ILE A 149 -31.45 -7.00 35.55
CA ILE A 149 -32.37 -7.37 36.62
C ILE A 149 -32.54 -6.15 37.51
#